data_728f9da32362dd3f0d5d82b6d317cd66
#
_entry.id   728f9da32362dd3f0d5d82b6d317cd66
#
_cell.length_a   1.000
_cell.length_b   1.000
_cell.length_c   1.000
_cell.angle_alpha   90.00
_cell.angle_beta   90.00
_cell.angle_gamma   90.00
#
_symmetry.space_group_name_H-M   'P 1'
#
loop_
_entity.id
_entity.type
_entity.pdbx_description
1 polymer ?
#
loop_
_entity_poly.entity_id
_entity_poly.type
_entity_poly.pdbx_seq_one_letter_code
_entity_poly.pdbx_strand_id
1 'polypeptide(L)'
;MPASAFKFETDLSMAATIPSSWYLDPALLEKEQERVFGRSWQLVGHTEQVRIPGDYFTCTVAGEPVVVTRSEDGVLRALSNVCRHRAGPVAHGAGHRKALQCGYHGWTYSLNGDLRATPEWEGVRGFDRARQCLPSFRVDVWGPFLFVNLDPAAPSLAESLGTIPEETRSLPLEHMRLFKKADYEVACNWKVYVDNYLEGYHIPIVHPELFRQLDYRAYRVETAELHSKQHAPIRTRIEDSLYHRNLPEGGAPEALYYWLFPNLMLNFYPDNLQTNVILPLSHDRTLTRFEWYVLDPESPGVAEEFAHSFAFSDQVQKEDIHICEEVQ
;
A
#
# COMPACT_ATOMS: atom_id res chain seq x y z
N MET A 1 -4.77 14.05 -26.56
CA MET A 1 -6.04 13.44 -27.07
C MET A 1 -6.98 13.31 -25.88
N PRO A 2 -8.29 13.50 -26.04
CA PRO A 2 -9.21 13.27 -24.93
C PRO A 2 -9.12 11.79 -24.49
N ALA A 3 -9.30 11.52 -23.19
CA ALA A 3 -9.20 10.19 -22.61
C ALA A 3 -10.08 9.11 -23.32
N SER A 4 -11.16 9.57 -23.97
CA SER A 4 -12.06 8.72 -24.77
C SER A 4 -11.47 8.20 -26.09
N ALA A 5 -10.29 8.65 -26.50
CA ALA A 5 -9.67 8.29 -27.79
C ALA A 5 -8.60 7.18 -27.65
N PHE A 6 -8.19 6.81 -26.43
CA PHE A 6 -7.26 5.70 -26.22
C PHE A 6 -8.02 4.38 -26.35
N LYS A 7 -7.52 3.52 -27.23
CA LYS A 7 -8.05 2.17 -27.42
C LYS A 7 -7.06 1.17 -26.81
N PHE A 8 -7.53 0.44 -25.82
CA PHE A 8 -6.77 -0.68 -25.27
C PHE A 8 -6.61 -1.78 -26.33
N GLU A 9 -5.39 -2.23 -26.54
CA GLU A 9 -5.04 -3.30 -27.47
C GLU A 9 -4.48 -4.50 -26.70
N THR A 10 -5.06 -5.67 -26.90
CA THR A 10 -4.65 -6.91 -26.24
C THR A 10 -3.50 -7.62 -26.92
N ASP A 11 -3.27 -7.37 -28.21
CA ASP A 11 -2.11 -7.85 -28.92
C ASP A 11 -0.90 -6.97 -28.59
N LEU A 12 0.02 -7.48 -27.78
CA LEU A 12 1.22 -6.76 -27.37
C LEU A 12 2.08 -6.28 -28.54
N SER A 13 2.05 -6.98 -29.69
CA SER A 13 2.80 -6.57 -30.90
C SER A 13 2.25 -5.30 -31.54
N MET A 14 1.02 -4.93 -31.20
CA MET A 14 0.29 -3.74 -31.68
C MET A 14 -0.02 -2.74 -30.59
N ALA A 15 0.30 -3.07 -29.34
CA ALA A 15 -0.01 -2.23 -28.19
C ALA A 15 0.79 -0.92 -28.21
N ALA A 16 0.16 0.13 -27.70
CA ALA A 16 0.78 1.44 -27.49
C ALA A 16 0.66 1.83 -26.03
N THR A 17 1.60 2.63 -25.56
CA THR A 17 1.53 3.25 -24.22
C THR A 17 0.35 4.19 -24.12
N ILE A 18 -0.11 4.44 -22.88
CA ILE A 18 -1.14 5.44 -22.63
C ILE A 18 -0.67 6.83 -23.09
N PRO A 19 -1.58 7.74 -23.48
CA PRO A 19 -1.21 9.08 -23.95
C PRO A 19 -0.44 9.87 -22.89
N SER A 20 0.60 10.60 -23.30
CA SER A 20 1.39 11.46 -22.39
C SER A 20 0.54 12.43 -21.57
N SER A 21 -0.57 12.92 -22.14
CA SER A 21 -1.54 13.77 -21.43
C SER A 21 -2.13 13.11 -20.18
N TRP A 22 -2.11 11.77 -20.07
CA TRP A 22 -2.63 11.09 -18.88
C TRP A 22 -1.66 11.18 -17.68
N TYR A 23 -0.40 11.48 -17.92
CA TYR A 23 0.59 11.73 -16.86
C TYR A 23 0.60 13.20 -16.43
N LEU A 24 0.14 14.12 -17.31
CA LEU A 24 0.31 15.56 -17.13
C LEU A 24 -0.97 16.33 -16.76
N ASP A 25 -2.15 15.72 -16.89
CA ASP A 25 -3.43 16.38 -16.66
C ASP A 25 -3.86 16.30 -15.17
N PRO A 26 -3.87 17.44 -14.43
CA PRO A 26 -4.32 17.45 -13.03
C PRO A 26 -5.76 16.98 -12.86
N ALA A 27 -6.65 17.24 -13.82
CA ALA A 27 -8.05 16.86 -13.76
C ALA A 27 -8.24 15.33 -13.88
N LEU A 28 -7.25 14.63 -14.42
CA LEU A 28 -7.28 13.17 -14.45
C LEU A 28 -7.00 12.58 -13.07
N LEU A 29 -6.09 13.17 -12.30
CA LEU A 29 -5.81 12.72 -10.93
C LEU A 29 -7.06 12.78 -10.05
N GLU A 30 -7.88 13.83 -10.16
CA GLU A 30 -9.14 13.92 -9.40
C GLU A 30 -10.07 12.75 -9.72
N LYS A 31 -10.16 12.36 -11.00
CA LYS A 31 -10.93 11.19 -11.42
C LYS A 31 -10.31 9.86 -10.94
N GLU A 32 -8.99 9.78 -10.94
CA GLU A 32 -8.26 8.62 -10.43
C GLU A 32 -8.48 8.46 -8.92
N GLN A 33 -8.46 9.55 -8.15
CA GLN A 33 -8.79 9.53 -6.72
C GLN A 33 -10.20 8.97 -6.48
N GLU A 34 -11.20 9.45 -7.23
CA GLU A 34 -12.60 9.00 -7.09
C GLU A 34 -12.82 7.57 -7.61
N ARG A 35 -12.29 7.24 -8.80
CA ARG A 35 -12.71 6.04 -9.55
C ARG A 35 -11.73 4.89 -9.49
N VAL A 36 -10.47 5.16 -9.13
CA VAL A 36 -9.41 4.17 -8.98
C VAL A 36 -9.12 3.95 -7.51
N PHE A 37 -8.49 4.91 -6.84
CA PHE A 37 -8.08 4.75 -5.45
C PHE A 37 -9.25 4.59 -4.47
N GLY A 38 -10.34 5.35 -4.66
CA GLY A 38 -11.55 5.26 -3.83
C GLY A 38 -12.36 3.97 -4.01
N ARG A 39 -12.12 3.22 -5.10
CA ARG A 39 -12.82 1.97 -5.41
C ARG A 39 -11.95 0.73 -5.35
N SER A 40 -10.69 0.87 -5.02
CA SER A 40 -9.75 -0.23 -4.87
C SER A 40 -9.35 -0.41 -3.42
N TRP A 41 -8.94 -1.61 -3.05
CA TRP A 41 -8.39 -1.87 -1.72
C TRP A 41 -7.03 -1.18 -1.57
N GLN A 42 -6.93 -0.34 -0.55
CA GLN A 42 -5.71 0.40 -0.23
C GLN A 42 -5.06 -0.18 1.01
N LEU A 43 -3.78 -0.53 0.93
CA LEU A 43 -2.99 -0.89 2.11
C LEU A 43 -2.80 0.36 2.97
N VAL A 44 -3.31 0.33 4.22
CA VAL A 44 -3.30 1.49 5.12
C VAL A 44 -2.44 1.29 6.37
N GLY A 45 -2.06 0.07 6.68
CA GLY A 45 -1.25 -0.24 7.85
C GLY A 45 -1.17 -1.73 8.14
N HIS A 46 -0.83 -2.06 9.37
CA HIS A 46 -0.66 -3.45 9.81
C HIS A 46 -1.43 -3.75 11.10
N THR A 47 -1.75 -5.02 11.31
CA THR A 47 -2.63 -5.49 12.40
C THR A 47 -2.09 -5.17 13.80
N GLU A 48 -0.77 -4.99 13.94
CA GLU A 48 -0.17 -4.62 15.22
C GLU A 48 -0.56 -3.22 15.72
N GLN A 49 -0.97 -2.33 14.82
CA GLN A 49 -1.43 -0.99 15.19
C GLN A 49 -2.80 -1.00 15.88
N VAL A 50 -3.56 -2.10 15.74
CA VAL A 50 -4.91 -2.28 16.29
C VAL A 50 -5.08 -3.68 16.88
N ARG A 51 -4.17 -4.07 17.80
CA ARG A 51 -4.10 -5.43 18.38
C ARG A 51 -5.23 -5.74 19.34
N ILE A 52 -5.58 -4.79 20.19
CA ILE A 52 -6.54 -4.98 21.29
C ILE A 52 -7.70 -3.98 21.17
N PRO A 53 -8.87 -4.32 21.72
CA PRO A 53 -9.98 -3.38 21.81
C PRO A 53 -9.55 -2.05 22.44
N GLY A 54 -9.87 -0.95 21.78
CA GLY A 54 -9.43 0.39 22.16
C GLY A 54 -8.35 0.98 21.27
N ASP A 55 -7.59 0.16 20.57
CA ASP A 55 -6.55 0.63 19.66
C ASP A 55 -7.15 1.30 18.42
N TYR A 56 -6.47 2.33 17.95
CA TYR A 56 -6.81 3.03 16.72
C TYR A 56 -5.58 3.64 16.04
N PHE A 57 -5.69 3.87 14.74
CA PHE A 57 -4.80 4.76 14.00
C PHE A 57 -5.57 5.52 12.92
N THR A 58 -5.00 6.64 12.45
CA THR A 58 -5.58 7.46 11.38
C THR A 58 -4.77 7.33 10.10
N CYS A 59 -5.46 7.34 8.96
CA CYS A 59 -4.86 7.33 7.63
C CYS A 59 -5.71 8.18 6.67
N THR A 60 -5.27 8.29 5.44
CA THR A 60 -6.02 8.92 4.34
C THR A 60 -6.13 7.94 3.19
N VAL A 61 -7.32 7.76 2.65
CA VAL A 61 -7.59 6.89 1.50
C VAL A 61 -8.29 7.72 0.43
N ALA A 62 -7.69 7.87 -0.74
CA ALA A 62 -8.24 8.67 -1.84
C ALA A 62 -8.73 10.07 -1.40
N GLY A 63 -7.98 10.73 -0.53
CA GLY A 63 -8.33 12.03 0.03
C GLY A 63 -9.32 12.01 1.21
N GLU A 64 -9.99 10.88 1.49
CA GLU A 64 -10.89 10.74 2.64
C GLU A 64 -10.10 10.46 3.93
N PRO A 65 -10.26 11.28 4.99
CA PRO A 65 -9.68 10.99 6.29
C PRO A 65 -10.38 9.78 6.94
N VAL A 66 -9.60 8.77 7.31
CA VAL A 66 -10.10 7.52 7.90
C VAL A 66 -9.49 7.29 9.27
N VAL A 67 -10.26 6.76 10.19
CA VAL A 67 -9.78 6.17 11.44
C VAL A 67 -10.09 4.68 11.44
N VAL A 68 -9.06 3.85 11.61
CA VAL A 68 -9.19 2.41 11.80
C VAL A 68 -9.19 2.13 13.29
N THR A 69 -10.14 1.33 13.78
CA THR A 69 -10.31 1.02 15.19
C THR A 69 -10.45 -0.47 15.44
N ARG A 70 -10.00 -0.94 16.60
CA ARG A 70 -10.43 -2.20 17.19
C ARG A 70 -11.47 -1.88 18.24
N SER A 71 -12.74 -2.11 17.96
CA SER A 71 -13.83 -1.80 18.88
C SER A 71 -13.91 -2.79 20.05
N GLU A 72 -14.76 -2.49 21.04
CA GLU A 72 -14.89 -3.27 22.28
C GLU A 72 -15.28 -4.73 22.04
N ASP A 73 -16.01 -5.01 20.95
CA ASP A 73 -16.39 -6.36 20.51
C ASP A 73 -15.25 -7.11 19.79
N GLY A 74 -14.05 -6.51 19.71
CA GLY A 74 -12.90 -7.06 19.02
C GLY A 74 -12.95 -6.94 17.49
N VAL A 75 -13.97 -6.32 16.92
CA VAL A 75 -14.12 -6.19 15.46
C VAL A 75 -13.31 -5.00 14.94
N LEU A 76 -12.62 -5.19 13.82
CA LEU A 76 -11.97 -4.10 13.08
C LEU A 76 -13.03 -3.26 12.36
N ARG A 77 -12.85 -1.95 12.40
CA ARG A 77 -13.69 -0.99 11.67
C ARG A 77 -12.84 0.10 11.05
N ALA A 78 -13.22 0.52 9.85
CA ALA A 78 -12.73 1.74 9.23
C ALA A 78 -13.89 2.74 9.20
N LEU A 79 -13.68 3.91 9.77
CA LEU A 79 -14.69 4.96 9.91
C LEU A 79 -14.17 6.26 9.32
N SER A 80 -15.07 7.11 8.82
CA SER A 80 -14.68 8.47 8.46
C SER A 80 -14.15 9.20 9.70
N ASN A 81 -12.97 9.79 9.59
CA ASN A 81 -12.37 10.60 10.67
C ASN A 81 -12.92 12.03 10.69
N VAL A 82 -14.11 12.24 10.15
CA VAL A 82 -14.77 13.54 9.99
C VAL A 82 -16.01 13.62 10.87
N CYS A 83 -15.98 14.51 11.85
CA CYS A 83 -17.09 14.75 12.77
C CYS A 83 -18.35 15.23 12.04
N ARG A 84 -19.49 14.62 12.30
CA ARG A 84 -20.79 14.93 11.68
C ARG A 84 -21.36 16.31 12.05
N HIS A 85 -20.75 17.00 13.01
CA HIS A 85 -21.14 18.36 13.38
C HIS A 85 -20.60 19.41 12.41
N ARG A 86 -19.28 19.62 12.38
CA ARG A 86 -18.61 20.66 11.57
C ARG A 86 -17.25 20.18 11.03
N ALA A 87 -17.20 18.93 10.61
CA ALA A 87 -16.10 18.31 9.90
C ALA A 87 -14.71 18.34 10.60
N GLY A 88 -14.65 18.58 11.91
CA GLY A 88 -13.38 18.45 12.64
C GLY A 88 -12.97 16.97 12.76
N PRO A 89 -11.67 16.64 12.84
CA PRO A 89 -11.22 15.27 13.04
C PRO A 89 -11.67 14.73 14.40
N VAL A 90 -12.01 13.43 14.46
CA VAL A 90 -12.40 12.76 15.71
C VAL A 90 -11.23 12.04 16.39
N ALA A 91 -10.15 11.80 15.65
CA ALA A 91 -8.92 11.18 16.13
C ALA A 91 -7.69 11.75 15.40
N HIS A 92 -6.52 11.64 16.02
CA HIS A 92 -5.21 12.00 15.45
C HIS A 92 -4.20 10.90 15.74
N GLY A 93 -3.35 10.58 14.74
CA GLY A 93 -2.26 9.64 14.87
C GLY A 93 -2.74 8.22 15.22
N ALA A 94 -2.07 7.60 16.17
CA ALA A 94 -2.39 6.28 16.69
C ALA A 94 -2.44 6.28 18.21
N GLY A 95 -3.13 5.32 18.81
CA GLY A 95 -3.19 5.20 20.25
C GLY A 95 -4.28 4.24 20.73
N HIS A 96 -4.60 4.38 22.04
CA HIS A 96 -5.61 3.55 22.71
C HIS A 96 -6.64 4.44 23.43
N ARG A 97 -7.92 4.27 23.11
CA ARG A 97 -9.03 5.07 23.69
C ARG A 97 -10.31 4.25 23.79
N LYS A 98 -11.20 4.64 24.73
CA LYS A 98 -12.55 4.07 24.83
C LYS A 98 -13.57 4.72 23.88
N ALA A 99 -13.26 5.91 23.39
CA ALA A 99 -14.13 6.68 22.49
C ALA A 99 -13.30 7.67 21.67
N LEU A 100 -13.84 8.06 20.52
CA LEU A 100 -13.30 9.09 19.64
C LEU A 100 -13.99 10.42 19.98
N GLN A 101 -13.23 11.49 20.20
CA GLN A 101 -13.80 12.80 20.55
C GLN A 101 -13.26 13.89 19.65
N CYS A 102 -14.16 14.57 18.96
CA CYS A 102 -13.81 15.73 18.15
C CYS A 102 -13.32 16.88 19.06
N GLY A 103 -12.12 17.35 18.79
CA GLY A 103 -11.49 18.43 19.57
C GLY A 103 -12.16 19.81 19.42
N TYR A 104 -13.12 19.96 18.48
CA TYR A 104 -13.75 21.25 18.21
C TYR A 104 -14.87 21.55 19.21
N HIS A 105 -15.86 20.65 19.35
CA HIS A 105 -17.03 20.88 20.24
C HIS A 105 -17.34 19.67 21.13
N GLY A 106 -16.40 18.71 21.27
CA GLY A 106 -16.56 17.59 22.19
C GLY A 106 -17.55 16.51 21.74
N TRP A 107 -18.06 16.54 20.49
CA TRP A 107 -18.89 15.43 20.01
C TRP A 107 -18.09 14.14 20.10
N THR A 108 -18.69 13.15 20.76
CA THR A 108 -18.01 11.91 21.12
C THR A 108 -18.69 10.72 20.46
N TYR A 109 -17.88 9.86 19.85
CA TYR A 109 -18.32 8.65 19.16
C TYR A 109 -17.73 7.41 19.82
N SER A 110 -18.46 6.31 19.79
CA SER A 110 -17.87 5.01 20.13
C SER A 110 -16.86 4.59 19.06
N LEU A 111 -16.07 3.56 19.36
CA LEU A 111 -15.17 2.95 18.39
C LEU A 111 -15.92 2.20 17.26
N ASN A 112 -17.25 2.04 17.39
CA ASN A 112 -18.13 1.54 16.33
C ASN A 112 -18.63 2.65 15.40
N GLY A 113 -18.37 3.93 15.74
CA GLY A 113 -18.85 5.08 14.98
C GLY A 113 -20.17 5.68 15.48
N ASP A 114 -20.83 5.10 16.50
CA ASP A 114 -22.09 5.62 17.03
C ASP A 114 -21.88 6.93 17.79
N LEU A 115 -22.73 7.92 17.58
CA LEU A 115 -22.71 9.16 18.33
C LEU A 115 -23.15 8.92 19.78
N ARG A 116 -22.28 9.21 20.76
CA ARG A 116 -22.50 8.96 22.20
C ARG A 116 -22.84 10.21 22.96
N ALA A 117 -22.18 11.34 22.71
CA ALA A 117 -22.39 12.59 23.43
C ALA A 117 -22.30 13.80 22.51
N THR A 118 -23.12 14.80 22.82
CA THR A 118 -23.22 16.08 22.13
C THR A 118 -23.37 17.17 23.19
N PRO A 119 -22.26 17.73 23.71
CA PRO A 119 -22.34 18.78 24.76
C PRO A 119 -23.18 19.97 24.29
N GLU A 120 -23.94 20.55 25.25
CA GLU A 120 -24.76 21.75 25.02
C GLU A 120 -25.80 21.62 23.87
N TRP A 121 -26.34 20.41 23.68
CA TRP A 121 -27.29 20.12 22.59
C TRP A 121 -28.73 19.96 23.08
N GLU A 122 -28.98 20.36 24.35
CA GLU A 122 -30.29 20.30 24.98
C GLU A 122 -31.25 21.25 24.29
N GLY A 123 -32.47 20.78 24.02
CA GLY A 123 -33.54 21.59 23.40
C GLY A 123 -33.50 21.63 21.86
N VAL A 124 -32.52 21.04 21.19
CA VAL A 124 -32.52 20.93 19.72
C VAL A 124 -33.62 19.94 19.27
N ARG A 125 -34.58 20.45 18.48
CA ARG A 125 -35.71 19.65 18.00
C ARG A 125 -35.37 18.93 16.70
N GLY A 126 -35.90 17.70 16.57
CA GLY A 126 -35.72 16.91 15.34
C GLY A 126 -34.31 16.33 15.13
N PHE A 127 -33.47 16.35 16.17
CA PHE A 127 -32.13 15.77 16.12
C PHE A 127 -32.20 14.25 16.29
N ASP A 128 -31.79 13.52 15.26
CA ASP A 128 -31.69 12.07 15.26
C ASP A 128 -30.23 11.62 15.40
N ARG A 129 -29.86 11.12 16.55
CA ARG A 129 -28.50 10.64 16.86
C ARG A 129 -28.06 9.51 15.93
N ALA A 130 -28.97 8.62 15.55
CA ALA A 130 -28.65 7.47 14.71
C ALA A 130 -28.20 7.91 13.32
N ARG A 131 -28.67 9.05 12.82
CA ARG A 131 -28.24 9.63 11.54
C ARG A 131 -26.92 10.40 11.63
N GLN A 132 -26.37 10.57 12.82
CA GLN A 132 -25.12 11.30 13.05
C GLN A 132 -23.95 10.36 13.40
N CYS A 133 -24.08 9.08 13.14
CA CYS A 133 -22.97 8.13 13.23
C CYS A 133 -21.88 8.45 12.19
N LEU A 134 -20.64 8.10 12.48
CA LEU A 134 -19.56 8.19 11.51
C LEU A 134 -19.82 7.20 10.38
N PRO A 135 -19.69 7.61 9.11
CA PRO A 135 -19.72 6.68 7.99
C PRO A 135 -18.69 5.57 8.15
N SER A 136 -19.06 4.33 7.79
CA SER A 136 -18.17 3.18 7.82
C SER A 136 -17.72 2.83 6.42
N PHE A 137 -16.47 2.37 6.31
CA PHE A 137 -15.86 1.85 5.10
C PHE A 137 -15.56 0.37 5.26
N ARG A 138 -15.30 -0.30 4.17
CA ARG A 138 -14.86 -1.69 4.20
C ARG A 138 -13.44 -1.77 4.73
N VAL A 139 -13.19 -2.72 5.61
CA VAL A 139 -11.85 -3.04 6.14
C VAL A 139 -11.68 -4.55 6.13
N ASP A 140 -10.53 -5.02 5.71
CA ASP A 140 -10.19 -6.43 5.68
C ASP A 140 -8.69 -6.64 5.91
N VAL A 141 -8.27 -7.90 6.12
CA VAL A 141 -6.92 -8.29 6.50
C VAL A 141 -6.40 -9.40 5.60
N TRP A 142 -5.15 -9.26 5.18
CA TRP A 142 -4.39 -10.36 4.59
C TRP A 142 -2.99 -10.43 5.21
N GLY A 143 -2.67 -11.56 5.85
CA GLY A 143 -1.46 -11.67 6.67
C GLY A 143 -1.40 -10.56 7.75
N PRO A 144 -0.30 -9.84 7.88
CA PRO A 144 -0.19 -8.72 8.82
C PRO A 144 -0.82 -7.41 8.32
N PHE A 145 -1.31 -7.35 7.08
CA PHE A 145 -1.69 -6.13 6.40
C PHE A 145 -3.16 -5.78 6.55
N LEU A 146 -3.44 -4.50 6.77
CA LEU A 146 -4.78 -3.92 6.85
C LEU A 146 -5.11 -3.15 5.57
N PHE A 147 -6.25 -3.48 4.99
CA PHE A 147 -6.76 -2.83 3.78
C PHE A 147 -8.08 -2.12 4.06
N VAL A 148 -8.26 -0.98 3.42
CA VAL A 148 -9.51 -0.22 3.43
C VAL A 148 -9.98 0.02 2.00
N ASN A 149 -11.31 -0.05 1.78
CA ASN A 149 -11.94 0.33 0.53
C ASN A 149 -13.15 1.23 0.82
N LEU A 150 -13.22 2.36 0.13
CA LEU A 150 -14.30 3.34 0.33
C LEU A 150 -15.59 2.94 -0.41
N ASP A 151 -15.50 2.06 -1.42
CA ASP A 151 -16.67 1.58 -2.18
C ASP A 151 -17.33 0.40 -1.47
N PRO A 152 -18.57 0.54 -0.98
CA PRO A 152 -19.29 -0.56 -0.35
C PRO A 152 -19.62 -1.70 -1.32
N ALA A 153 -19.62 -1.44 -2.63
CA ALA A 153 -19.91 -2.42 -3.68
C ALA A 153 -18.65 -3.11 -4.24
N ALA A 154 -17.47 -2.77 -3.76
CA ALA A 154 -16.21 -3.38 -4.23
C ALA A 154 -16.21 -4.91 -4.05
N PRO A 155 -15.48 -5.67 -4.88
CA PRO A 155 -15.18 -7.07 -4.62
C PRO A 155 -14.57 -7.29 -3.22
N SER A 156 -14.58 -8.50 -2.71
CA SER A 156 -13.85 -8.84 -1.48
C SER A 156 -12.34 -8.60 -1.65
N LEU A 157 -11.63 -8.43 -0.54
CA LEU A 157 -10.16 -8.34 -0.59
C LEU A 157 -9.56 -9.62 -1.21
N ALA A 158 -10.11 -10.79 -0.85
CA ALA A 158 -9.64 -12.07 -1.39
C ALA A 158 -9.78 -12.15 -2.92
N GLU A 159 -10.93 -11.71 -3.48
CA GLU A 159 -11.11 -11.63 -4.93
C GLU A 159 -10.13 -10.66 -5.57
N SER A 160 -9.84 -9.52 -4.93
CA SER A 160 -8.91 -8.51 -5.45
C SER A 160 -7.45 -8.95 -5.40
N LEU A 161 -7.07 -9.74 -4.38
CA LEU A 161 -5.73 -10.33 -4.28
C LEU A 161 -5.50 -11.45 -5.30
N GLY A 162 -6.56 -12.06 -5.81
CA GLY A 162 -6.47 -13.13 -6.81
C GLY A 162 -5.65 -14.33 -6.32
N THR A 163 -4.62 -14.71 -7.08
CA THR A 163 -3.78 -15.88 -6.77
C THR A 163 -2.67 -15.60 -5.74
N ILE A 164 -2.39 -14.33 -5.42
CA ILE A 164 -1.29 -13.95 -4.52
C ILE A 164 -1.29 -14.71 -3.19
N PRO A 165 -2.42 -14.85 -2.45
CA PRO A 165 -2.43 -15.57 -1.18
C PRO A 165 -2.08 -17.05 -1.31
N GLU A 166 -2.49 -17.71 -2.36
CA GLU A 166 -2.18 -19.12 -2.62
C GLU A 166 -0.70 -19.30 -3.00
N GLU A 167 -0.18 -18.45 -3.87
CA GLU A 167 1.21 -18.49 -4.33
C GLU A 167 2.21 -18.17 -3.22
N THR A 168 1.82 -17.33 -2.26
CA THR A 168 2.66 -16.92 -1.13
C THR A 168 2.37 -17.70 0.17
N ARG A 169 1.53 -18.73 0.13
CA ARG A 169 1.10 -19.52 1.30
C ARG A 169 2.24 -20.17 2.07
N SER A 170 3.33 -20.51 1.40
CA SER A 170 4.52 -21.09 2.05
C SER A 170 5.33 -20.07 2.84
N LEU A 171 5.09 -18.78 2.65
CA LEU A 171 5.77 -17.71 3.35
C LEU A 171 5.11 -17.44 4.70
N PRO A 172 5.86 -17.25 5.77
CA PRO A 172 5.31 -17.08 7.12
C PRO A 172 4.84 -15.63 7.38
N LEU A 173 3.99 -15.09 6.51
CA LEU A 173 3.55 -13.69 6.53
C LEU A 173 2.96 -13.25 7.89
N GLU A 174 2.20 -14.13 8.55
CA GLU A 174 1.56 -13.84 9.84
C GLU A 174 2.58 -13.61 10.97
N HIS A 175 3.81 -14.12 10.79
CA HIS A 175 4.89 -13.95 11.74
C HIS A 175 5.85 -12.81 11.40
N MET A 176 5.70 -12.22 10.23
CA MET A 176 6.50 -11.07 9.84
C MET A 176 6.10 -9.80 10.60
N ARG A 177 7.09 -9.04 11.00
CA ARG A 177 6.94 -7.80 11.77
C ARG A 177 7.61 -6.65 11.05
N LEU A 178 6.99 -5.48 11.17
CA LEU A 178 7.57 -4.26 10.62
C LEU A 178 8.93 -3.98 11.26
N PHE A 179 9.97 -3.91 10.45
CA PHE A 179 11.33 -3.63 10.86
C PHE A 179 11.74 -2.18 10.58
N LYS A 180 11.42 -1.69 9.37
CA LYS A 180 11.84 -0.36 8.93
C LYS A 180 10.83 0.26 7.98
N LYS A 181 10.80 1.60 7.96
CA LYS A 181 10.07 2.42 7.00
C LYS A 181 10.99 3.45 6.36
N ALA A 182 10.73 3.77 5.09
CA ALA A 182 11.29 4.93 4.42
C ALA A 182 10.24 5.52 3.47
N ASP A 183 10.16 6.84 3.47
CA ASP A 183 9.29 7.59 2.56
C ASP A 183 10.20 8.35 1.58
N TYR A 184 9.90 8.24 0.27
CA TYR A 184 10.60 8.96 -0.79
C TYR A 184 9.59 9.77 -1.58
N GLU A 185 9.83 11.07 -1.71
CA GLU A 185 9.09 11.91 -2.65
C GLU A 185 9.78 11.87 -4.01
N VAL A 186 9.00 11.67 -5.07
CA VAL A 186 9.46 11.59 -6.45
C VAL A 186 8.72 12.64 -7.26
N ALA A 187 9.44 13.45 -8.02
CA ALA A 187 8.86 14.49 -8.86
C ALA A 187 8.33 13.89 -10.18
N CYS A 188 7.41 12.94 -10.07
CA CYS A 188 6.72 12.34 -11.21
C CYS A 188 5.28 11.98 -10.88
N ASN A 189 4.49 11.74 -11.93
CA ASN A 189 3.16 11.15 -11.82
C ASN A 189 3.25 9.73 -11.28
N TRP A 190 2.30 9.32 -10.44
CA TRP A 190 2.29 7.97 -9.84
C TRP A 190 2.33 6.84 -10.87
N LYS A 191 1.76 7.05 -12.06
CA LYS A 191 1.77 6.06 -13.15
C LYS A 191 3.16 5.89 -13.76
N VAL A 192 3.97 6.95 -13.84
CA VAL A 192 5.36 6.84 -14.30
C VAL A 192 6.14 5.88 -13.41
N TYR A 193 6.00 6.03 -12.09
CA TYR A 193 6.66 5.16 -11.13
C TYR A 193 6.13 3.71 -11.19
N VAL A 194 4.81 3.54 -11.36
CA VAL A 194 4.21 2.20 -11.53
C VAL A 194 4.66 1.56 -12.83
N ASP A 195 4.65 2.28 -13.94
CA ASP A 195 5.11 1.76 -15.25
C ASP A 195 6.56 1.27 -15.20
N ASN A 196 7.43 2.01 -14.50
CA ASN A 196 8.82 1.62 -14.28
C ASN A 196 8.92 0.28 -13.53
N TYR A 197 8.07 0.04 -12.53
CA TYR A 197 8.07 -1.20 -11.76
C TYR A 197 7.49 -2.40 -12.52
N LEU A 198 6.56 -2.20 -13.45
CA LEU A 198 5.81 -3.30 -14.10
C LEU A 198 6.64 -4.17 -15.06
N GLU A 199 7.90 -3.82 -15.31
CA GLU A 199 8.75 -4.51 -16.25
C GLU A 199 10.20 -4.59 -15.73
N GLY A 200 11.02 -5.45 -16.31
CA GLY A 200 12.46 -5.56 -15.99
C GLY A 200 13.37 -5.08 -17.11
N TYR A 201 12.81 -4.43 -18.15
CA TYR A 201 13.56 -4.07 -19.36
C TYR A 201 14.61 -2.97 -19.10
N HIS A 202 14.36 -2.08 -18.13
CA HIS A 202 15.29 -1.02 -17.71
C HIS A 202 16.46 -1.54 -16.84
N ILE A 203 16.30 -2.69 -16.16
CA ILE A 203 17.29 -3.21 -15.19
C ILE A 203 18.72 -3.25 -15.72
N PRO A 204 19.02 -3.73 -16.95
CA PRO A 204 20.38 -3.82 -17.44
C PRO A 204 21.11 -2.47 -17.57
N ILE A 205 20.36 -1.39 -17.71
CA ILE A 205 20.89 -0.04 -17.94
C ILE A 205 20.84 0.80 -16.68
N VAL A 206 19.69 0.80 -16.00
CA VAL A 206 19.43 1.66 -14.83
C VAL A 206 20.04 1.07 -13.57
N HIS A 207 20.02 -0.26 -13.41
CA HIS A 207 20.43 -0.97 -12.19
C HIS A 207 21.58 -1.96 -12.45
N PRO A 208 22.80 -1.52 -12.76
CA PRO A 208 23.89 -2.43 -13.11
C PRO A 208 24.26 -3.39 -11.97
N GLU A 209 24.09 -2.99 -10.71
CA GLU A 209 24.35 -3.86 -9.57
C GLU A 209 23.25 -4.91 -9.40
N LEU A 210 21.97 -4.53 -9.50
CA LEU A 210 20.85 -5.47 -9.49
C LEU A 210 20.96 -6.45 -10.69
N PHE A 211 21.29 -5.96 -11.87
CA PHE A 211 21.52 -6.80 -13.06
C PHE A 211 22.59 -7.88 -12.82
N ARG A 212 23.64 -7.58 -12.04
CA ARG A 212 24.65 -8.57 -11.66
C ARG A 212 24.11 -9.66 -10.74
N GLN A 213 23.16 -9.31 -9.86
CA GLN A 213 22.56 -10.24 -8.91
C GLN A 213 21.54 -11.19 -9.55
N LEU A 214 20.91 -10.79 -10.65
CA LEU A 214 19.82 -11.53 -11.27
C LEU A 214 20.27 -12.37 -12.47
N ASP A 215 19.66 -13.54 -12.66
CA ASP A 215 19.67 -14.22 -13.95
C ASP A 215 18.62 -13.58 -14.87
N TYR A 216 18.99 -12.45 -15.45
CA TYR A 216 18.10 -11.67 -16.30
C TYR A 216 17.54 -12.44 -17.51
N ARG A 217 18.22 -13.48 -18.00
CA ARG A 217 17.72 -14.30 -19.11
C ARG A 217 16.53 -15.17 -18.72
N ALA A 218 16.43 -15.49 -17.43
CA ALA A 218 15.32 -16.24 -16.86
C ALA A 218 14.24 -15.33 -16.25
N TYR A 219 14.45 -14.01 -16.25
CA TYR A 219 13.46 -13.04 -15.80
C TYR A 219 12.20 -13.11 -16.67
N ARG A 220 11.03 -13.14 -16.05
CA ARG A 220 9.75 -13.18 -16.75
C ARG A 220 8.68 -12.42 -15.99
N VAL A 221 7.71 -11.92 -16.72
CA VAL A 221 6.54 -11.19 -16.21
C VAL A 221 5.28 -11.97 -16.57
N GLU A 222 4.40 -12.15 -15.61
CA GLU A 222 3.08 -12.74 -15.77
C GLU A 222 2.03 -11.70 -15.36
N THR A 223 0.88 -11.70 -16.04
CA THR A 223 -0.19 -10.75 -15.78
C THR A 223 -1.49 -11.46 -15.45
N ALA A 224 -2.24 -10.92 -14.51
CA ALA A 224 -3.59 -11.33 -14.15
C ALA A 224 -4.54 -10.13 -14.21
N GLU A 225 -5.78 -10.30 -13.78
CA GLU A 225 -6.81 -9.24 -13.90
C GLU A 225 -6.47 -7.98 -13.10
N LEU A 226 -6.03 -8.14 -11.85
CA LEU A 226 -5.74 -7.02 -10.95
C LEU A 226 -4.30 -7.02 -10.41
N HIS A 227 -3.44 -7.90 -10.89
CA HIS A 227 -2.05 -7.94 -10.47
C HIS A 227 -1.12 -8.41 -11.59
N SER A 228 0.14 -8.05 -11.48
CA SER A 228 1.24 -8.66 -12.21
C SER A 228 2.20 -9.33 -11.26
N LYS A 229 2.94 -10.31 -11.77
CA LYS A 229 3.98 -11.04 -11.06
C LYS A 229 5.24 -11.07 -11.90
N GLN A 230 6.36 -10.77 -11.28
CA GLN A 230 7.67 -10.84 -11.91
C GLN A 230 8.50 -11.87 -11.17
N HIS A 231 9.08 -12.78 -11.93
CA HIS A 231 10.03 -13.77 -11.46
C HIS A 231 11.44 -13.27 -11.74
N ALA A 232 12.21 -13.06 -10.68
CA ALA A 232 13.57 -12.56 -10.74
C ALA A 232 14.54 -13.57 -10.11
N PRO A 233 14.98 -14.61 -10.84
CA PRO A 233 15.90 -15.61 -10.30
C PRO A 233 17.23 -14.98 -9.93
N ILE A 234 17.73 -15.32 -8.73
CA ILE A 234 18.96 -14.79 -8.16
C ILE A 234 20.11 -15.72 -8.52
N ARG A 235 21.25 -15.17 -8.93
CA ARG A 235 22.45 -15.95 -9.25
C ARG A 235 23.09 -16.50 -7.98
N THR A 236 23.19 -17.83 -7.84
CA THR A 236 23.70 -18.53 -6.66
C THR A 236 25.22 -18.55 -6.52
N ARG A 237 25.98 -18.13 -7.55
CA ARG A 237 27.45 -18.25 -7.60
C ARG A 237 28.19 -16.95 -7.32
N ILE A 238 27.52 -15.94 -6.77
CA ILE A 238 28.16 -14.69 -6.40
C ILE A 238 28.53 -14.81 -4.93
N GLU A 239 29.84 -14.81 -4.60
CA GLU A 239 30.36 -14.93 -3.23
C GLU A 239 29.82 -13.85 -2.29
N ASP A 240 29.41 -12.70 -2.83
CA ASP A 240 28.83 -11.56 -2.12
C ASP A 240 27.32 -11.40 -2.34
N SER A 241 26.57 -12.49 -2.66
CA SER A 241 25.13 -12.37 -2.82
C SER A 241 24.46 -11.94 -1.51
N LEU A 242 23.65 -10.90 -1.58
CA LEU A 242 22.88 -10.35 -0.45
C LEU A 242 21.81 -11.32 0.09
N TYR A 243 21.53 -12.41 -0.61
CA TYR A 243 20.39 -13.31 -0.40
C TYR A 243 20.77 -14.70 0.09
N HIS A 244 21.94 -14.88 0.71
CA HIS A 244 22.49 -16.21 1.03
C HIS A 244 21.84 -16.96 2.20
N ARG A 245 21.03 -16.30 3.05
CA ARG A 245 20.79 -16.83 4.40
C ARG A 245 19.54 -17.68 4.59
N ASN A 246 18.51 -17.58 3.78
CA ASN A 246 17.26 -18.31 3.98
C ASN A 246 16.73 -18.95 2.69
N LEU A 247 17.61 -19.60 1.93
CA LEU A 247 17.18 -20.34 0.75
C LEU A 247 16.41 -21.58 1.16
N PRO A 248 15.25 -21.87 0.55
CA PRO A 248 14.57 -23.13 0.74
C PRO A 248 15.48 -24.30 0.36
N GLU A 249 15.52 -25.36 1.13
CA GLU A 249 16.31 -26.56 0.82
C GLU A 249 15.93 -27.05 -0.60
N GLY A 250 16.92 -27.03 -1.51
CA GLY A 250 16.79 -27.57 -2.86
C GLY A 250 16.15 -26.65 -3.92
N GLY A 251 15.76 -25.41 -3.58
CA GLY A 251 15.25 -24.41 -4.50
C GLY A 251 16.33 -23.45 -4.99
N ALA A 252 16.23 -22.94 -6.22
CA ALA A 252 17.00 -21.78 -6.63
C ALA A 252 16.43 -20.53 -5.94
N PRO A 253 17.29 -19.61 -5.44
CA PRO A 253 16.80 -18.39 -4.86
C PRO A 253 16.10 -17.53 -5.93
N GLU A 254 14.92 -17.05 -5.61
CA GLU A 254 14.12 -16.21 -6.49
C GLU A 254 13.53 -15.04 -5.68
N ALA A 255 13.62 -13.85 -6.25
CA ALA A 255 12.81 -12.74 -5.78
C ALA A 255 11.50 -12.72 -6.60
N LEU A 256 10.39 -12.51 -5.90
CA LEU A 256 9.07 -12.40 -6.51
C LEU A 256 8.55 -10.99 -6.29
N TYR A 257 8.23 -10.30 -7.37
CA TYR A 257 7.67 -8.96 -7.31
C TYR A 257 6.22 -9.00 -7.79
N TYR A 258 5.30 -8.55 -6.95
CA TYR A 258 3.90 -8.40 -7.32
C TYR A 258 3.53 -6.92 -7.33
N TRP A 259 2.83 -6.51 -8.34
CA TRP A 259 2.05 -5.28 -8.31
C TRP A 259 0.57 -5.63 -8.19
N LEU A 260 -0.08 -5.13 -7.15
CA LEU A 260 -1.54 -5.20 -6.97
C LEU A 260 -2.12 -3.85 -7.33
N PHE A 261 -3.06 -3.85 -8.27
CA PHE A 261 -3.75 -2.64 -8.72
C PHE A 261 -4.43 -1.91 -7.54
N PRO A 262 -4.31 -0.57 -7.45
CA PRO A 262 -3.61 0.30 -8.39
C PRO A 262 -2.15 0.62 -8.00
N ASN A 263 -1.75 0.45 -6.75
CA ASN A 263 -0.60 1.15 -6.21
C ASN A 263 0.18 0.40 -5.14
N LEU A 264 -0.03 -0.88 -4.97
CA LEU A 264 0.71 -1.70 -4.01
C LEU A 264 1.70 -2.61 -4.73
N MET A 265 2.96 -2.54 -4.33
CA MET A 265 4.02 -3.43 -4.74
C MET A 265 4.45 -4.29 -3.56
N LEU A 266 4.61 -5.59 -3.80
CA LEU A 266 5.03 -6.58 -2.80
C LEU A 266 6.28 -7.26 -3.33
N ASN A 267 7.39 -7.08 -2.63
CA ASN A 267 8.68 -7.65 -3.02
C ASN A 267 9.07 -8.72 -2.02
N PHE A 268 8.93 -9.97 -2.41
CA PHE A 268 9.30 -11.12 -1.61
C PHE A 268 10.74 -11.52 -1.92
N TYR A 269 11.57 -11.44 -0.92
CA TYR A 269 12.94 -11.92 -0.92
C TYR A 269 13.07 -13.14 -0.01
N PRO A 270 14.16 -13.92 -0.12
CA PRO A 270 14.32 -15.12 0.71
C PRO A 270 14.28 -14.88 2.24
N ASP A 271 14.62 -13.68 2.67
CA ASP A 271 14.79 -13.31 4.09
C ASP A 271 13.87 -12.20 4.56
N ASN A 272 13.16 -11.53 3.65
CA ASN A 272 12.29 -10.41 3.98
C ASN A 272 11.16 -10.19 2.98
N LEU A 273 10.17 -9.41 3.40
CA LEU A 273 9.16 -8.84 2.53
C LEU A 273 9.27 -7.32 2.59
N GLN A 274 9.26 -6.70 1.43
CA GLN A 274 9.15 -5.25 1.31
C GLN A 274 7.83 -4.91 0.64
N THR A 275 7.09 -3.95 1.20
CA THR A 275 5.92 -3.36 0.57
C THR A 275 6.25 -1.94 0.13
N ASN A 276 5.80 -1.57 -1.08
CA ASN A 276 5.88 -0.19 -1.55
C ASN A 276 4.47 0.28 -1.89
N VAL A 277 4.00 1.31 -1.19
CA VAL A 277 2.70 1.94 -1.47
C VAL A 277 2.95 3.25 -2.22
N ILE A 278 2.38 3.37 -3.40
CA ILE A 278 2.58 4.50 -4.30
C ILE A 278 1.41 5.46 -4.15
N LEU A 279 1.66 6.63 -3.58
CA LEU A 279 0.65 7.60 -3.18
C LEU A 279 0.80 8.89 -4.00
N PRO A 280 -0.14 9.21 -4.91
CA PRO A 280 -0.10 10.47 -5.62
C PRO A 280 -0.32 11.65 -4.66
N LEU A 281 0.63 12.59 -4.60
CA LEU A 281 0.51 13.85 -3.89
C LEU A 281 -0.08 14.95 -4.78
N SER A 282 0.32 14.96 -6.04
CA SER A 282 -0.22 15.79 -7.11
C SER A 282 -0.10 15.04 -8.44
N HIS A 283 -0.51 15.66 -9.55
CA HIS A 283 -0.37 15.04 -10.88
C HIS A 283 1.08 14.81 -11.31
N ASP A 284 2.03 15.48 -10.69
CA ASP A 284 3.46 15.47 -10.98
C ASP A 284 4.35 15.17 -9.75
N ARG A 285 3.74 14.74 -8.64
CA ARG A 285 4.47 14.36 -7.42
C ARG A 285 3.87 13.12 -6.79
N THR A 286 4.71 12.20 -6.41
CA THR A 286 4.37 10.91 -5.81
C THR A 286 5.15 10.69 -4.54
N LEU A 287 4.51 10.17 -3.52
CA LEU A 287 5.15 9.61 -2.34
C LEU A 287 5.22 8.09 -2.50
N THR A 288 6.41 7.52 -2.46
CA THR A 288 6.60 6.07 -2.38
C THR A 288 6.95 5.70 -0.94
N ARG A 289 6.08 4.94 -0.30
CA ARG A 289 6.26 4.48 1.08
C ARG A 289 6.74 3.06 1.09
N PHE A 290 7.94 2.85 1.56
CA PHE A 290 8.57 1.54 1.68
C PHE A 290 8.50 1.05 3.13
N GLU A 291 8.09 -0.20 3.31
CA GLU A 291 8.08 -0.86 4.61
C GLU A 291 8.72 -2.24 4.46
N TRP A 292 9.69 -2.55 5.32
CA TRP A 292 10.38 -3.85 5.37
C TRP A 292 9.89 -4.65 6.55
N TYR A 293 9.58 -5.90 6.28
CA TYR A 293 9.07 -6.86 7.24
C TYR A 293 10.02 -8.05 7.34
N VAL A 294 10.35 -8.44 8.55
CA VAL A 294 11.21 -9.59 8.88
C VAL A 294 10.54 -10.46 9.93
N LEU A 295 11.00 -11.72 10.09
CA LEU A 295 10.40 -12.68 11.03
C LEU A 295 10.62 -12.31 12.49
N ASP A 296 11.81 -11.87 12.84
CA ASP A 296 12.20 -11.54 14.20
C ASP A 296 13.07 -10.27 14.21
N PRO A 297 12.45 -9.09 14.26
CA PRO A 297 13.17 -7.82 14.20
C PRO A 297 14.04 -7.53 15.42
N GLU A 298 13.81 -8.25 16.54
CA GLU A 298 14.55 -8.06 17.79
C GLU A 298 15.69 -9.07 17.97
N SER A 299 15.84 -10.02 17.03
CA SER A 299 16.93 -10.99 17.07
C SER A 299 18.30 -10.32 16.99
N PRO A 300 19.26 -10.74 17.82
CA PRO A 300 20.62 -10.21 17.77
C PRO A 300 21.24 -10.35 16.38
N GLY A 301 21.75 -9.27 15.83
CA GLY A 301 22.41 -9.23 14.51
C GLY A 301 21.49 -8.94 13.33
N VAL A 302 20.15 -8.99 13.46
CA VAL A 302 19.21 -8.68 12.37
C VAL A 302 19.44 -7.29 11.78
N ALA A 303 19.70 -6.29 12.62
CA ALA A 303 19.95 -4.93 12.15
C ALA A 303 21.22 -4.83 11.29
N GLU A 304 22.29 -5.56 11.63
CA GLU A 304 23.54 -5.57 10.85
C GLU A 304 23.35 -6.36 9.55
N GLU A 305 22.66 -7.49 9.61
CA GLU A 305 22.33 -8.31 8.46
C GLU A 305 21.49 -7.53 7.44
N PHE A 306 20.50 -6.79 7.96
CA PHE A 306 19.57 -6.03 7.14
C PHE A 306 20.14 -4.72 6.59
N ALA A 307 21.21 -4.19 7.22
CA ALA A 307 21.84 -2.94 6.80
C ALA A 307 22.32 -2.99 5.35
N HIS A 308 22.86 -4.12 4.90
CA HIS A 308 23.34 -4.30 3.52
C HIS A 308 22.17 -4.38 2.52
N SER A 309 21.15 -5.20 2.82
CA SER A 309 19.97 -5.33 1.98
C SER A 309 19.21 -4.01 1.86
N PHE A 310 19.12 -3.27 2.97
CA PHE A 310 18.52 -1.95 2.99
C PHE A 310 19.33 -0.94 2.15
N ALA A 311 20.64 -0.87 2.31
CA ALA A 311 21.49 0.05 1.55
C ALA A 311 21.40 -0.22 0.04
N PHE A 312 21.32 -1.50 -0.33
CA PHE A 312 21.13 -1.90 -1.72
C PHE A 312 19.75 -1.51 -2.25
N SER A 313 18.68 -1.77 -1.49
CA SER A 313 17.32 -1.35 -1.85
C SER A 313 17.20 0.18 -1.97
N ASP A 314 17.84 0.94 -1.08
CA ASP A 314 17.88 2.40 -1.15
C ASP A 314 18.66 2.92 -2.36
N GLN A 315 19.72 2.22 -2.77
CA GLN A 315 20.44 2.54 -4.02
C GLN A 315 19.54 2.33 -5.23
N VAL A 316 18.91 1.16 -5.36
CA VAL A 316 17.99 0.86 -6.47
C VAL A 316 16.87 1.88 -6.52
N GLN A 317 16.27 2.23 -5.37
CA GLN A 317 15.23 3.24 -5.28
C GLN A 317 15.70 4.63 -5.77
N LYS A 318 16.94 5.04 -5.45
CA LYS A 318 17.49 6.32 -5.94
C LYS A 318 17.73 6.33 -7.44
N GLU A 319 18.10 5.18 -8.01
CA GLU A 319 18.25 5.01 -9.44
C GLU A 319 16.88 5.12 -10.14
N ASP A 320 15.83 4.49 -9.57
CA ASP A 320 14.45 4.61 -10.05
C ASP A 320 13.90 6.04 -9.94
N ILE A 321 14.14 6.72 -8.83
CA ILE A 321 13.74 8.12 -8.67
C ILE A 321 14.32 8.96 -9.79
N HIS A 322 15.63 8.84 -10.03
CA HIS A 322 16.32 9.62 -11.05
C HIS A 322 15.68 9.44 -12.44
N ILE A 323 15.50 8.20 -12.88
CA ILE A 323 14.94 7.95 -14.21
C ILE A 323 13.46 8.32 -14.32
N CYS A 324 12.66 8.10 -13.26
CA CYS A 324 11.25 8.51 -13.24
C CYS A 324 11.07 10.03 -13.32
N GLU A 325 11.95 10.79 -12.67
CA GLU A 325 11.96 12.26 -12.74
C GLU A 325 12.40 12.78 -14.10
N GLU A 326 13.32 12.10 -14.79
CA GLU A 326 13.73 12.44 -16.16
C GLU A 326 12.65 12.13 -17.21
N VAL A 327 11.83 11.10 -16.97
CA VAL A 327 10.75 10.69 -17.89
C VAL A 327 9.51 11.59 -17.75
N GLN A 328 9.21 12.14 -16.55
CA GLN A 328 8.09 13.04 -16.30
C GLN A 328 8.14 14.29 -17.19
#